data_62157317fc7b44923a6ff8b10e18384c
#
_entry.id   62157317fc7b44923a6ff8b10e18384c
#
_cell.length_a   1.000
_cell.length_b   1.000
_cell.length_c   1.000
_cell.angle_alpha   90.00
_cell.angle_beta   90.00
_cell.angle_gamma   90.00
#
_symmetry.space_group_name_H-M   'P 1'
#
loop_
_entity.id
_entity.type
_entity.pdbx_description
1 polymer ?
#
loop_
_entity_poly.entity_id
_entity_poly.type
_entity_poly.pdbx_seq_one_letter_code
_entity_poly.pdbx_strand_id
1 'polypeptide(L)'
;MERFARLRICILVCCAVASRLCFAAHAAERFPVNVAVHVDTRVSHGRRVYRFAGIPFKRTEAEPPQPIEQIARIAKEQGVDVLVLADRARGRVAWGLTPWSRLLQVTVEQGSVASYGADRYLAAIKKAEEQTGVLIVPGVECMPYYRWRGNPLRGLRLSHAYEHMTLTGLDTADALAGVPATAGGFGRRRFSWTVLLNVVFVALVVLGVRVWRSERKRARLWGGLIVAVSLLAIIDSAPFLPQEVSPYAPPRRYPPDIVARYAADQGALAFWAHPSARAGSLPHRLKDSTGVTVEVRPYPEVLTRTQGYHGFAVFNAGIRPARPGGEWDEALLEYCSGRRRRPVWGISECDYDAHTPPDGIRDALCVAWVRARTERGVLEALRRGRCYATREDVSSSLWAVDYRLGTGDMMA
;
A
#
# COMPACT_ATOMS: atom_id res chain seq x y z
N MET A 1 -60.31 -34.70 -10.31
CA MET A 1 -59.80 -33.31 -10.24
C MET A 1 -59.31 -32.92 -8.85
N GLU A 2 -59.97 -33.28 -7.78
CA GLU A 2 -59.53 -32.93 -6.40
C GLU A 2 -58.15 -33.42 -5.97
N ARG A 3 -57.74 -34.62 -6.37
CA ARG A 3 -56.40 -35.15 -6.00
C ARG A 3 -55.23 -34.32 -6.58
N PHE A 4 -55.41 -33.78 -7.78
CA PHE A 4 -54.38 -32.90 -8.40
C PHE A 4 -54.33 -31.51 -7.76
N ALA A 5 -55.46 -30.99 -7.30
CA ALA A 5 -55.50 -29.71 -6.57
C ALA A 5 -54.81 -29.82 -5.20
N ARG A 6 -55.02 -30.90 -4.46
CA ARG A 6 -54.33 -31.15 -3.16
C ARG A 6 -52.85 -31.35 -3.32
N LEU A 7 -52.39 -32.03 -4.38
CA LEU A 7 -50.96 -32.20 -4.64
C LEU A 7 -50.26 -30.87 -4.97
N ARG A 8 -50.91 -29.98 -5.76
CA ARG A 8 -50.38 -28.65 -6.06
C ARG A 8 -50.28 -27.75 -4.82
N ILE A 9 -51.24 -27.80 -3.92
CA ILE A 9 -51.23 -27.05 -2.66
C ILE A 9 -50.11 -27.57 -1.76
N CYS A 10 -49.91 -28.88 -1.64
CA CYS A 10 -48.81 -29.46 -0.86
C CYS A 10 -47.43 -29.05 -1.43
N ILE A 11 -47.25 -29.06 -2.74
CA ILE A 11 -45.98 -28.63 -3.36
C ILE A 11 -45.73 -27.13 -3.12
N LEU A 12 -46.73 -26.27 -3.25
CA LEU A 12 -46.60 -24.84 -2.98
C LEU A 12 -46.28 -24.54 -1.52
N VAL A 13 -46.91 -25.27 -0.59
CA VAL A 13 -46.64 -25.15 0.85
C VAL A 13 -45.22 -25.64 1.16
N CYS A 14 -44.79 -26.78 0.63
CA CYS A 14 -43.44 -27.28 0.79
C CYS A 14 -42.38 -26.32 0.19
N CYS A 15 -42.64 -25.75 -0.98
CA CYS A 15 -41.74 -24.73 -1.58
C CYS A 15 -41.72 -23.44 -0.77
N ALA A 16 -42.85 -23.00 -0.22
CA ALA A 16 -42.92 -21.82 0.66
C ALA A 16 -42.23 -22.04 2.01
N VAL A 17 -42.34 -23.24 2.57
CA VAL A 17 -41.64 -23.65 3.81
C VAL A 17 -40.15 -23.82 3.53
N ALA A 18 -39.76 -24.46 2.43
CA ALA A 18 -38.37 -24.62 2.02
C ALA A 18 -37.70 -23.25 1.72
N SER A 19 -38.41 -22.33 1.05
CA SER A 19 -37.89 -20.98 0.82
C SER A 19 -37.77 -20.18 2.14
N ARG A 20 -38.72 -20.32 3.09
CA ARG A 20 -38.58 -19.68 4.42
C ARG A 20 -37.47 -20.32 5.26
N LEU A 21 -37.28 -21.62 5.19
CA LEU A 21 -36.15 -22.30 5.84
C LEU A 21 -34.78 -21.93 5.19
N CYS A 22 -34.72 -21.79 3.86
CA CYS A 22 -33.55 -21.26 3.19
C CYS A 22 -33.29 -19.78 3.53
N PHE A 23 -34.33 -18.96 3.70
CA PHE A 23 -34.18 -17.57 4.13
C PHE A 23 -33.74 -17.45 5.60
N ALA A 24 -34.29 -18.32 6.48
CA ALA A 24 -33.91 -18.36 7.90
C ALA A 24 -32.50 -18.93 8.12
N ALA A 25 -32.01 -19.82 7.24
CA ALA A 25 -30.64 -20.35 7.29
C ALA A 25 -29.57 -19.33 6.87
N HIS A 26 -29.93 -18.15 6.32
CA HIS A 26 -28.99 -17.13 5.83
C HIS A 26 -28.79 -15.94 6.77
N ALA A 27 -29.43 -15.90 7.91
CA ALA A 27 -29.12 -14.90 8.94
C ALA A 27 -28.16 -15.49 9.99
N ALA A 28 -26.98 -16.01 9.54
CA ALA A 28 -25.94 -16.30 10.49
C ALA A 28 -25.60 -15.01 11.26
N GLU A 29 -25.87 -15.06 12.56
CA GLU A 29 -25.64 -13.94 13.46
C GLU A 29 -24.21 -13.47 13.34
N ARG A 30 -24.02 -12.16 13.21
CA ARG A 30 -22.67 -11.57 13.16
C ARG A 30 -22.21 -11.31 14.58
N PHE A 31 -20.92 -11.44 14.78
CA PHE A 31 -20.27 -11.12 16.05
C PHE A 31 -19.09 -10.17 15.81
N PRO A 32 -18.78 -9.29 16.78
CA PRO A 32 -17.67 -8.35 16.67
C PRO A 32 -16.35 -9.06 16.85
N VAL A 33 -15.34 -8.61 16.10
CA VAL A 33 -13.93 -8.98 16.24
C VAL A 33 -13.06 -7.73 16.31
N ASN A 34 -12.06 -7.76 17.18
CA ASN A 34 -11.08 -6.69 17.34
C ASN A 34 -9.97 -6.84 16.31
N VAL A 35 -9.87 -5.87 15.40
CA VAL A 35 -8.91 -5.86 14.30
C VAL A 35 -7.90 -4.76 14.50
N ALA A 36 -6.63 -5.12 14.72
CA ALA A 36 -5.52 -4.18 14.66
C ALA A 36 -5.07 -4.03 13.20
N VAL A 37 -5.29 -2.85 12.65
CA VAL A 37 -4.95 -2.53 11.26
C VAL A 37 -3.68 -1.70 11.22
N HIS A 38 -2.85 -1.92 10.21
CA HIS A 38 -1.56 -1.29 10.00
C HIS A 38 -0.53 -1.71 11.05
N VAL A 39 -0.10 -2.96 10.93
CA VAL A 39 0.90 -3.55 11.80
C VAL A 39 2.17 -3.84 10.99
N ASP A 40 3.24 -3.15 11.33
CA ASP A 40 4.57 -3.35 10.76
C ASP A 40 5.34 -4.41 11.54
N THR A 41 6.11 -5.23 10.83
CA THR A 41 6.95 -6.26 11.41
C THR A 41 8.44 -6.01 11.11
N ARG A 42 9.31 -6.90 11.58
CA ARG A 42 10.75 -6.85 11.24
C ARG A 42 11.01 -6.80 9.73
N VAL A 43 10.03 -7.17 8.90
CA VAL A 43 10.16 -7.16 7.44
C VAL A 43 10.36 -5.74 6.93
N SER A 44 9.67 -4.75 7.53
CA SER A 44 9.82 -3.33 7.22
C SER A 44 11.03 -2.67 7.91
N HIS A 45 11.50 -3.23 9.04
CA HIS A 45 12.50 -2.61 9.92
C HIS A 45 13.93 -3.14 9.71
N GLY A 46 14.24 -3.64 8.51
CA GLY A 46 15.58 -4.08 8.15
C GLY A 46 16.58 -2.93 7.99
N ARG A 47 17.86 -3.29 7.83
CA ARG A 47 18.94 -2.32 7.56
C ARG A 47 18.63 -1.46 6.35
N ARG A 48 18.96 -0.17 6.44
CA ARG A 48 19.01 0.70 5.27
C ARG A 48 20.35 0.54 4.56
N VAL A 49 20.32 0.30 3.27
CA VAL A 49 21.51 0.17 2.43
C VAL A 49 21.49 1.29 1.39
N TYR A 50 22.53 2.12 1.42
CA TYR A 50 22.74 3.20 0.46
C TYR A 50 23.69 2.70 -0.63
N ARG A 51 23.29 2.85 -1.88
CA ARG A 51 24.09 2.44 -3.05
C ARG A 51 24.27 3.60 -4.02
N PHE A 52 25.43 3.66 -4.64
CA PHE A 52 25.68 4.50 -5.81
C PHE A 52 25.99 3.59 -7.00
N ALA A 53 25.29 3.78 -8.11
CA ALA A 53 25.41 2.92 -9.31
C ALA A 53 25.37 1.41 -8.97
N GLY A 54 24.54 1.01 -8.02
CA GLY A 54 24.42 -0.37 -7.53
C GLY A 54 25.44 -0.78 -6.48
N ILE A 55 26.52 -0.02 -6.27
CA ILE A 55 27.59 -0.34 -5.31
C ILE A 55 27.20 0.20 -3.92
N PRO A 56 27.15 -0.64 -2.87
CA PRO A 56 26.85 -0.18 -1.52
C PRO A 56 28.00 0.63 -0.94
N PHE A 57 27.70 1.82 -0.39
CA PHE A 57 28.69 2.69 0.25
C PHE A 57 28.38 3.02 1.71
N LYS A 58 27.14 2.85 2.16
CA LYS A 58 26.72 3.07 3.54
C LYS A 58 25.65 2.05 3.94
N ARG A 59 25.68 1.61 5.18
CA ARG A 59 24.64 0.79 5.81
C ARG A 59 24.33 1.36 7.18
N THR A 60 23.06 1.35 7.58
CA THR A 60 22.67 1.63 8.96
C THR A 60 22.52 0.32 9.72
N GLU A 61 22.49 0.40 11.04
CA GLU A 61 22.09 -0.72 11.86
C GLU A 61 20.62 -1.09 11.60
N ALA A 62 20.29 -2.36 11.78
CA ALA A 62 18.92 -2.80 11.75
C ALA A 62 18.24 -2.42 13.07
N GLU A 63 16.99 -2.03 13.02
CA GLU A 63 16.15 -1.87 14.21
C GLU A 63 15.91 -3.24 14.88
N PRO A 64 15.58 -3.27 16.20
CA PRO A 64 15.30 -4.50 16.89
C PRO A 64 14.23 -5.32 16.16
N PRO A 65 14.45 -6.62 15.91
CA PRO A 65 13.49 -7.41 15.17
C PRO A 65 12.27 -7.72 16.04
N GLN A 66 11.07 -7.38 15.54
CA GLN A 66 9.82 -7.96 16.03
C GLN A 66 9.28 -8.92 14.97
N PRO A 67 9.52 -10.24 15.11
CA PRO A 67 9.00 -11.22 14.17
C PRO A 67 7.48 -11.32 14.27
N ILE A 68 6.84 -11.71 13.15
CA ILE A 68 5.38 -11.83 13.06
C ILE A 68 4.83 -12.68 14.23
N GLU A 69 5.51 -13.76 14.60
CA GLU A 69 5.10 -14.64 15.66
C GLU A 69 5.10 -13.95 17.07
N GLN A 70 6.03 -13.00 17.28
CA GLN A 70 6.06 -12.22 18.51
C GLN A 70 4.90 -11.22 18.56
N ILE A 71 4.66 -10.52 17.47
CA ILE A 71 3.55 -9.55 17.39
C ILE A 71 2.20 -10.27 17.55
N ALA A 72 2.04 -11.46 16.93
CA ALA A 72 0.84 -12.25 17.09
C ALA A 72 0.61 -12.72 18.54
N ARG A 73 1.67 -13.01 19.29
CA ARG A 73 1.57 -13.28 20.75
C ARG A 73 1.13 -12.05 21.52
N ILE A 74 1.75 -10.90 21.26
CA ILE A 74 1.35 -9.62 21.87
C ILE A 74 -0.13 -9.34 21.58
N ALA A 75 -0.56 -9.49 20.33
CA ALA A 75 -1.95 -9.30 19.93
C ALA A 75 -2.90 -10.20 20.74
N LYS A 76 -2.57 -11.48 20.88
CA LYS A 76 -3.34 -12.44 21.68
C LYS A 76 -3.43 -12.01 23.15
N GLU A 77 -2.34 -11.63 23.75
CA GLU A 77 -2.27 -11.17 25.15
C GLU A 77 -3.07 -9.88 25.36
N GLN A 78 -3.13 -9.03 24.34
CA GLN A 78 -3.87 -7.77 24.35
C GLN A 78 -5.35 -7.92 23.92
N GLY A 79 -5.83 -9.14 23.65
CA GLY A 79 -7.23 -9.38 23.26
C GLY A 79 -7.57 -8.90 21.84
N VAL A 80 -6.59 -8.84 20.95
CA VAL A 80 -6.78 -8.58 19.52
C VAL A 80 -7.05 -9.90 18.80
N ASP A 81 -8.16 -9.96 18.07
CA ASP A 81 -8.59 -11.18 17.36
C ASP A 81 -7.93 -11.35 16.00
N VAL A 82 -7.67 -10.22 15.34
CA VAL A 82 -7.20 -10.15 13.96
C VAL A 82 -6.10 -9.11 13.82
N LEU A 83 -5.02 -9.50 13.16
CA LEU A 83 -3.96 -8.59 12.71
C LEU A 83 -4.07 -8.35 11.21
N VAL A 84 -4.02 -7.10 10.77
CA VAL A 84 -3.83 -6.73 9.36
C VAL A 84 -2.43 -6.19 9.21
N LEU A 85 -1.56 -6.96 8.58
CA LEU A 85 -0.18 -6.55 8.37
C LEU A 85 -0.08 -5.47 7.29
N ALA A 86 0.87 -4.57 7.45
CA ALA A 86 1.13 -3.46 6.53
C ALA A 86 2.63 -3.25 6.29
N ASP A 87 3.41 -4.32 6.32
CA ASP A 87 4.83 -4.22 5.99
C ASP A 87 5.04 -3.56 4.62
N ARG A 88 6.09 -2.76 4.48
CA ARG A 88 6.38 -2.07 3.23
C ARG A 88 6.43 -3.02 2.05
N ALA A 89 5.62 -2.77 1.03
CA ALA A 89 5.65 -3.55 -0.21
C ALA A 89 7.04 -3.48 -0.86
N ARG A 90 7.60 -2.25 -0.94
CA ARG A 90 8.93 -1.97 -1.49
C ARG A 90 9.59 -0.84 -0.70
N GLY A 91 10.73 -1.11 -0.14
CA GLY A 91 11.51 -0.16 0.66
C GLY A 91 12.59 0.58 -0.14
N ARG A 92 12.35 0.96 -1.41
CA ARG A 92 13.37 1.56 -2.26
C ARG A 92 12.98 2.96 -2.72
N VAL A 93 13.90 3.91 -2.52
CA VAL A 93 13.86 5.26 -3.11
C VAL A 93 15.14 5.47 -3.92
N ALA A 94 15.02 6.04 -5.11
CA ALA A 94 16.16 6.28 -5.99
C ALA A 94 16.16 7.73 -6.51
N TRP A 95 17.34 8.35 -6.51
CA TRP A 95 17.63 9.60 -7.21
C TRP A 95 18.75 9.38 -8.18
N GLY A 96 18.57 9.76 -9.44
CA GLY A 96 19.57 9.57 -10.48
C GLY A 96 19.91 10.85 -11.23
N LEU A 97 21.12 10.89 -11.72
CA LEU A 97 21.66 12.03 -12.48
C LEU A 97 21.20 11.94 -13.94
N THR A 98 20.40 12.91 -14.36
CA THR A 98 20.00 13.02 -15.77
C THR A 98 21.22 13.37 -16.64
N PRO A 99 21.42 12.73 -17.82
CA PRO A 99 20.49 11.83 -18.51
C PRO A 99 20.58 10.34 -18.12
N TRP A 100 21.49 9.92 -17.26
CA TRP A 100 21.75 8.53 -16.88
C TRP A 100 21.12 8.19 -15.53
N SER A 101 19.89 8.57 -15.34
CA SER A 101 19.23 8.50 -14.03
C SER A 101 19.02 7.10 -13.48
N ARG A 102 19.21 6.06 -14.29
CA ARG A 102 19.12 4.65 -13.86
C ARG A 102 20.49 4.04 -13.57
N LEU A 103 21.51 4.43 -14.32
CA LEU A 103 22.88 3.95 -14.14
C LEU A 103 23.59 4.73 -13.03
N LEU A 104 23.53 6.06 -13.09
CA LEU A 104 24.14 6.95 -12.11
C LEU A 104 23.11 7.40 -11.08
N GLN A 105 22.69 6.48 -10.24
CA GLN A 105 21.69 6.73 -9.21
C GLN A 105 22.21 6.42 -7.80
N VAL A 106 21.78 7.24 -6.86
CA VAL A 106 21.83 6.91 -5.44
C VAL A 106 20.53 6.23 -5.08
N THR A 107 20.58 5.07 -4.48
CA THR A 107 19.42 4.35 -3.97
C THR A 107 19.52 4.18 -2.48
N VAL A 108 18.39 4.32 -1.81
CA VAL A 108 18.20 3.92 -0.41
C VAL A 108 17.24 2.75 -0.42
N GLU A 109 17.69 1.61 0.07
CA GLU A 109 16.88 0.40 0.20
C GLU A 109 16.73 0.05 1.67
N GLN A 110 15.49 -0.18 2.10
CA GLN A 110 15.11 -0.61 3.44
C GLN A 110 14.37 -1.94 3.37
N GLY A 111 14.20 -2.62 4.51
CA GLY A 111 13.40 -3.82 4.62
C GLY A 111 12.02 -3.67 3.99
N SER A 112 11.55 -4.71 3.33
CA SER A 112 10.25 -4.75 2.64
C SER A 112 9.88 -6.18 2.30
N VAL A 113 8.61 -6.43 2.00
CA VAL A 113 8.12 -7.74 1.55
C VAL A 113 8.86 -8.18 0.28
N ALA A 114 9.12 -7.25 -0.65
CA ALA A 114 9.88 -7.54 -1.87
C ALA A 114 11.32 -8.01 -1.59
N SER A 115 12.00 -7.47 -0.57
CA SER A 115 13.36 -7.87 -0.20
C SER A 115 13.40 -9.11 0.70
N TYR A 116 12.35 -9.33 1.49
CA TYR A 116 12.21 -10.49 2.38
C TYR A 116 11.82 -11.75 1.62
N GLY A 117 11.06 -11.61 0.53
CA GLY A 117 10.47 -12.66 -0.29
C GLY A 117 9.00 -12.91 0.08
N ALA A 118 8.11 -12.75 -0.90
CA ALA A 118 6.67 -12.84 -0.70
C ALA A 118 6.22 -14.22 -0.19
N ASP A 119 6.76 -15.31 -0.75
CA ASP A 119 6.47 -16.69 -0.27
C ASP A 119 6.90 -16.89 1.19
N ARG A 120 8.07 -16.37 1.54
CA ARG A 120 8.60 -16.46 2.90
C ARG A 120 7.73 -15.63 3.88
N TYR A 121 7.21 -14.49 3.43
CA TYR A 121 6.31 -13.66 4.21
C TYR A 121 5.00 -14.39 4.51
N LEU A 122 4.35 -14.96 3.50
CA LEU A 122 3.13 -15.75 3.68
C LEU A 122 3.35 -16.99 4.53
N ALA A 123 4.46 -17.67 4.37
CA ALA A 123 4.82 -18.83 5.21
C ALA A 123 5.02 -18.42 6.70
N ALA A 124 5.61 -17.26 6.95
CA ALA A 124 5.77 -16.74 8.32
C ALA A 124 4.42 -16.34 8.95
N ILE A 125 3.52 -15.75 8.17
CA ILE A 125 2.13 -15.46 8.60
C ILE A 125 1.44 -16.75 9.03
N LYS A 126 1.39 -17.74 8.15
CA LYS A 126 0.74 -19.02 8.42
C LYS A 126 1.28 -19.69 9.69
N LYS A 127 2.60 -19.69 9.84
CA LYS A 127 3.25 -20.24 11.04
C LYS A 127 2.85 -19.50 12.31
N ALA A 128 2.75 -18.15 12.26
CA ALA A 128 2.33 -17.35 13.40
C ALA A 128 0.87 -17.60 13.78
N GLU A 129 -0.02 -17.75 12.80
CA GLU A 129 -1.43 -18.14 13.01
C GLU A 129 -1.55 -19.50 13.70
N GLU A 130 -0.83 -20.52 13.18
CA GLU A 130 -0.81 -21.87 13.76
C GLU A 130 -0.32 -21.90 15.21
N GLN A 131 0.64 -21.05 15.56
CA GLN A 131 1.22 -20.97 16.91
C GLN A 131 0.36 -20.19 17.91
N THR A 132 -0.37 -19.19 17.46
CA THR A 132 -1.06 -18.24 18.36
C THR A 132 -2.58 -18.37 18.33
N GLY A 133 -3.15 -18.82 17.22
CA GLY A 133 -4.58 -18.81 16.96
C GLY A 133 -5.16 -17.41 16.63
N VAL A 134 -4.31 -16.40 16.51
CA VAL A 134 -4.68 -15.06 16.02
C VAL A 134 -4.78 -15.12 14.50
N LEU A 135 -5.88 -14.63 13.94
CA LEU A 135 -6.03 -14.53 12.49
C LEU A 135 -5.15 -13.40 11.96
N ILE A 136 -4.38 -13.65 10.92
CA ILE A 136 -3.48 -12.64 10.33
C ILE A 136 -3.85 -12.44 8.87
N VAL A 137 -4.35 -11.28 8.52
CA VAL A 137 -4.67 -10.89 7.15
C VAL A 137 -3.41 -10.35 6.50
N PRO A 138 -2.91 -10.96 5.41
CA PRO A 138 -1.74 -10.48 4.71
C PRO A 138 -2.04 -9.15 4.02
N GLY A 139 -1.12 -8.22 4.15
CA GLY A 139 -1.22 -6.91 3.53
C GLY A 139 0.14 -6.24 3.45
N VAL A 140 0.16 -5.08 2.81
CA VAL A 140 1.36 -4.26 2.66
C VAL A 140 1.02 -2.78 2.67
N GLU A 141 1.94 -1.98 3.19
CA GLU A 141 1.96 -0.55 2.96
C GLU A 141 2.72 -0.24 1.69
N CYS A 142 2.15 0.55 0.81
CA CYS A 142 2.82 1.02 -0.39
C CYS A 142 2.85 2.54 -0.46
N MET A 143 3.96 3.05 -0.97
CA MET A 143 4.12 4.43 -1.40
C MET A 143 3.77 4.50 -2.89
N PRO A 144 2.56 4.99 -3.28
CA PRO A 144 2.14 4.95 -4.67
C PRO A 144 3.13 5.66 -5.59
N TYR A 145 3.63 6.82 -5.16
CA TYR A 145 4.66 7.55 -5.90
C TYR A 145 5.41 8.50 -4.98
N TYR A 146 6.58 8.92 -5.45
CA TYR A 146 7.34 10.02 -4.88
C TYR A 146 7.86 10.92 -5.98
N ARG A 147 8.23 12.14 -5.63
CA ARG A 147 8.73 13.12 -6.58
C ARG A 147 9.90 13.89 -6.01
N TRP A 148 10.95 13.98 -6.82
CA TRP A 148 12.12 14.79 -6.53
C TRP A 148 11.91 16.24 -6.94
N ARG A 149 12.31 17.17 -6.06
CA ARG A 149 12.34 18.61 -6.30
C ARG A 149 13.70 19.17 -5.89
N GLY A 150 14.09 20.29 -6.50
CA GLY A 150 15.39 20.92 -6.23
C GLY A 150 16.54 20.24 -7.00
N ASN A 151 17.75 20.52 -6.57
CA ASN A 151 18.94 19.91 -7.12
C ASN A 151 19.97 19.61 -6.00
N PRO A 152 20.98 18.74 -6.25
CA PRO A 152 21.95 18.34 -5.22
C PRO A 152 22.75 19.50 -4.60
N LEU A 153 22.98 20.56 -5.36
CA LEU A 153 23.77 21.71 -4.91
C LEU A 153 22.99 22.69 -4.03
N ARG A 154 21.65 22.75 -4.22
CA ARG A 154 20.77 23.69 -3.51
C ARG A 154 19.85 22.99 -2.51
N GLY A 155 19.95 21.68 -2.38
CA GLY A 155 19.11 20.81 -1.55
C GLY A 155 18.08 20.05 -2.37
N LEU A 156 18.03 18.74 -2.14
CA LEU A 156 17.03 17.84 -2.69
C LEU A 156 15.87 17.74 -1.72
N ARG A 157 14.66 17.75 -2.27
CA ARG A 157 13.42 17.50 -1.55
C ARG A 157 12.69 16.31 -2.17
N LEU A 158 12.20 15.43 -1.32
CA LEU A 158 11.38 14.29 -1.68
C LEU A 158 9.95 14.55 -1.23
N SER A 159 9.04 14.76 -2.17
CA SER A 159 7.60 14.97 -1.91
C SER A 159 6.78 13.72 -2.23
N HIS A 160 5.60 13.61 -1.64
CA HIS A 160 4.66 12.49 -1.75
C HIS A 160 5.18 11.13 -1.24
N ALA A 161 6.36 11.09 -0.65
CA ALA A 161 6.95 9.86 -0.12
C ALA A 161 6.27 9.37 1.18
N TYR A 162 5.44 10.22 1.76
CA TYR A 162 4.69 9.94 2.99
C TYR A 162 3.18 9.74 2.75
N GLU A 163 2.76 9.77 1.50
CA GLU A 163 1.38 9.49 1.10
C GLU A 163 1.27 7.99 0.87
N HIS A 164 0.93 7.26 1.93
CA HIS A 164 0.89 5.80 1.91
C HIS A 164 -0.51 5.25 1.74
N MET A 165 -0.59 4.09 1.08
CA MET A 165 -1.80 3.28 1.00
C MET A 165 -1.53 1.89 1.59
N THR A 166 -2.40 1.41 2.44
CA THR A 166 -2.42 0.02 2.90
C THR A 166 -3.26 -0.82 1.95
N LEU A 167 -2.68 -1.94 1.49
CA LEU A 167 -3.37 -2.95 0.68
C LEU A 167 -3.56 -4.19 1.52
N THR A 168 -4.80 -4.59 1.75
CA THR A 168 -5.18 -5.64 2.71
C THR A 168 -5.83 -6.80 1.98
N GLY A 169 -5.40 -8.03 2.27
CA GLY A 169 -5.91 -9.26 1.63
C GLY A 169 -5.16 -9.60 0.34
N LEU A 170 -3.84 -9.40 0.31
CA LEU A 170 -2.96 -9.89 -0.76
C LEU A 170 -2.41 -11.26 -0.36
N ASP A 171 -3.15 -12.32 -0.64
CA ASP A 171 -2.94 -13.69 -0.15
C ASP A 171 -2.01 -14.55 -1.02
N THR A 172 -1.49 -14.01 -2.13
CA THR A 172 -0.56 -14.71 -3.02
C THR A 172 0.76 -13.99 -3.17
N ALA A 173 1.83 -14.76 -3.39
CA ALA A 173 3.17 -14.20 -3.60
C ALA A 173 3.21 -13.27 -4.83
N ASP A 174 2.51 -13.63 -5.91
CA ASP A 174 2.43 -12.82 -7.12
C ASP A 174 1.70 -11.49 -6.87
N ALA A 175 0.63 -11.52 -6.06
CA ALA A 175 -0.10 -10.31 -5.69
C ALA A 175 0.78 -9.38 -4.84
N LEU A 176 1.52 -9.91 -3.87
CA LEU A 176 2.46 -9.13 -3.06
C LEU A 176 3.63 -8.57 -3.90
N ALA A 177 4.21 -9.38 -4.78
CA ALA A 177 5.32 -8.97 -5.64
C ALA A 177 4.90 -7.97 -6.73
N GLY A 178 3.65 -8.05 -7.19
CA GLY A 178 3.09 -7.23 -8.26
C GLY A 178 2.64 -5.84 -7.85
N VAL A 179 2.68 -5.47 -6.56
CA VAL A 179 2.22 -4.16 -6.06
C VAL A 179 2.90 -3.01 -6.82
N PRO A 180 2.11 -2.13 -7.47
CA PRO A 180 2.64 -1.01 -8.23
C PRO A 180 3.30 0.02 -7.30
N ALA A 181 4.53 0.42 -7.61
CA ALA A 181 5.24 1.47 -6.90
C ALA A 181 6.27 2.13 -7.81
N THR A 182 6.60 3.39 -7.59
CA THR A 182 7.60 4.13 -8.39
C THR A 182 8.93 3.38 -8.47
N ALA A 183 9.37 2.75 -7.39
CA ALA A 183 10.63 2.01 -7.34
C ALA A 183 10.58 0.61 -7.99
N GLY A 184 9.40 0.07 -8.23
CA GLY A 184 9.19 -1.26 -8.81
C GLY A 184 8.60 -1.25 -10.21
N GLY A 185 8.19 -0.09 -10.69
CA GLY A 185 7.50 0.11 -11.96
C GLY A 185 5.98 0.06 -11.82
N PHE A 186 5.31 0.85 -12.64
CA PHE A 186 3.86 0.84 -12.80
C PHE A 186 3.52 0.16 -14.11
N GLY A 187 2.77 -0.92 -14.04
CA GLY A 187 2.11 -1.51 -15.19
C GLY A 187 2.97 -2.31 -16.17
N ARG A 188 2.33 -2.73 -17.28
CA ARG A 188 2.96 -3.51 -18.35
C ARG A 188 4.03 -2.69 -19.06
N ARG A 189 5.11 -3.36 -19.46
CA ARG A 189 6.15 -2.82 -20.34
C ARG A 189 5.50 -2.23 -21.59
N ARG A 190 5.54 -0.91 -21.76
CA ARG A 190 5.07 -0.24 -22.94
C ARG A 190 6.26 0.24 -23.76
N PHE A 191 6.16 0.11 -25.06
CA PHE A 191 7.07 0.70 -26.01
C PHE A 191 7.05 2.24 -25.84
N SER A 192 8.21 2.82 -25.55
CA SER A 192 8.33 4.27 -25.43
C SER A 192 9.00 4.83 -26.69
N TRP A 193 8.43 5.91 -27.25
CA TRP A 193 9.03 6.63 -28.37
C TRP A 193 10.47 7.12 -28.09
N THR A 194 10.88 7.17 -26.83
CA THR A 194 12.29 7.43 -26.43
C THR A 194 13.27 6.39 -27.01
N VAL A 195 12.78 5.22 -27.45
CA VAL A 195 13.57 4.24 -28.20
C VAL A 195 14.14 4.81 -29.50
N LEU A 196 13.40 5.74 -30.17
CA LEU A 196 13.90 6.40 -31.36
C LEU A 196 15.14 7.24 -31.08
N LEU A 197 15.30 7.78 -29.88
CA LEU A 197 16.53 8.44 -29.45
C LEU A 197 17.72 7.48 -29.43
N ASN A 198 17.49 6.18 -29.26
CA ASN A 198 18.54 5.18 -29.32
C ASN A 198 19.14 5.07 -30.73
N VAL A 199 18.39 5.37 -31.77
CA VAL A 199 18.91 5.44 -33.15
C VAL A 199 20.01 6.50 -33.25
N VAL A 200 19.82 7.66 -32.63
CA VAL A 200 20.83 8.73 -32.55
C VAL A 200 22.06 8.24 -31.80
N PHE A 201 21.88 7.58 -30.67
CA PHE A 201 23.02 7.05 -29.90
C PHE A 201 23.75 5.92 -30.65
N VAL A 202 23.04 5.07 -31.38
CA VAL A 202 23.68 4.06 -32.24
C VAL A 202 24.51 4.76 -33.35
N ALA A 203 23.97 5.81 -33.98
CA ALA A 203 24.72 6.59 -34.97
C ALA A 203 25.97 7.24 -34.35
N LEU A 204 25.86 7.75 -33.11
CA LEU A 204 27.00 8.29 -32.38
C LEU A 204 28.04 7.23 -32.02
N VAL A 205 27.60 5.98 -31.69
CA VAL A 205 28.55 4.85 -31.51
C VAL A 205 29.34 4.60 -32.80
N VAL A 206 28.65 4.53 -33.95
CA VAL A 206 29.33 4.34 -35.26
C VAL A 206 30.30 5.47 -35.56
N LEU A 207 29.89 6.72 -35.35
CA LEU A 207 30.78 7.89 -35.52
C LEU A 207 31.95 7.82 -34.56
N GLY A 208 31.71 7.53 -33.29
CA GLY A 208 32.74 7.40 -32.25
C GLY A 208 33.79 6.32 -32.59
N VAL A 209 33.36 5.17 -33.12
CA VAL A 209 34.24 4.09 -33.58
C VAL A 209 35.09 4.56 -34.78
N ARG A 210 34.50 5.32 -35.73
CA ARG A 210 35.27 5.89 -36.85
C ARG A 210 36.31 6.85 -36.37
N VAL A 211 35.98 7.75 -35.45
CA VAL A 211 36.90 8.72 -34.84
C VAL A 211 37.98 8.01 -34.01
N TRP A 212 37.61 6.94 -33.29
CA TRP A 212 38.57 6.14 -32.49
C TRP A 212 39.63 5.44 -33.34
N ARG A 213 39.31 5.06 -34.57
CA ARG A 213 40.25 4.46 -35.54
C ARG A 213 41.23 5.48 -36.11
N SER A 214 41.13 6.76 -35.78
CA SER A 214 42.08 7.79 -36.22
C SER A 214 43.47 7.58 -35.65
N GLU A 215 44.52 7.90 -36.41
CA GLU A 215 45.90 7.85 -35.95
C GLU A 215 46.24 8.88 -34.88
N ARG A 216 45.45 9.97 -34.79
CA ARG A 216 45.67 11.07 -33.85
C ARG A 216 45.22 10.65 -32.44
N LYS A 217 46.15 10.66 -31.47
CA LYS A 217 45.88 10.28 -30.06
C LYS A 217 44.67 11.00 -29.45
N ARG A 218 44.52 12.32 -29.70
CA ARG A 218 43.39 13.11 -29.21
C ARG A 218 42.07 12.67 -29.84
N ALA A 219 42.05 12.36 -31.15
CA ALA A 219 40.84 11.87 -31.82
C ALA A 219 40.43 10.51 -31.27
N ARG A 220 41.35 9.59 -31.02
CA ARG A 220 41.06 8.29 -30.39
C ARG A 220 40.39 8.45 -29.01
N LEU A 221 40.91 9.37 -28.18
CA LEU A 221 40.31 9.63 -26.86
C LEU A 221 38.86 10.12 -26.99
N TRP A 222 38.60 11.09 -27.86
CA TRP A 222 37.28 11.61 -28.11
C TRP A 222 36.33 10.56 -28.71
N GLY A 223 36.83 9.76 -29.65
CA GLY A 223 36.08 8.66 -30.23
C GLY A 223 35.66 7.61 -29.17
N GLY A 224 36.56 7.22 -28.29
CA GLY A 224 36.29 6.32 -27.17
C GLY A 224 35.28 6.91 -26.19
N LEU A 225 35.39 8.20 -25.88
CA LEU A 225 34.44 8.89 -25.00
C LEU A 225 33.03 8.93 -25.61
N ILE A 226 32.91 9.26 -26.90
CA ILE A 226 31.62 9.27 -27.63
C ILE A 226 30.97 7.86 -27.58
N VAL A 227 31.74 6.81 -27.84
CA VAL A 227 31.26 5.41 -27.76
C VAL A 227 30.75 5.09 -26.36
N ALA A 228 31.59 5.37 -25.35
CA ALA A 228 31.22 5.06 -23.95
C ALA A 228 29.95 5.77 -23.51
N VAL A 229 29.85 7.08 -23.76
CA VAL A 229 28.68 7.90 -23.40
C VAL A 229 27.43 7.43 -24.14
N SER A 230 27.54 7.11 -25.44
CA SER A 230 26.41 6.62 -26.25
C SER A 230 25.93 5.25 -25.81
N LEU A 231 26.84 4.32 -25.51
CA LEU A 231 26.47 2.99 -24.96
C LEU A 231 25.78 3.12 -23.59
N LEU A 232 26.31 3.97 -22.71
CA LEU A 232 25.65 4.25 -21.42
C LEU A 232 24.24 4.81 -21.61
N ALA A 233 24.05 5.72 -22.58
CA ALA A 233 22.74 6.28 -22.89
C ALA A 233 21.75 5.22 -23.45
N ILE A 234 22.22 4.31 -24.31
CA ILE A 234 21.42 3.20 -24.84
C ILE A 234 21.00 2.27 -23.69
N ILE A 235 21.90 1.90 -22.80
CA ILE A 235 21.61 1.03 -21.65
C ILE A 235 20.64 1.71 -20.70
N ASP A 236 20.81 3.00 -20.41
CA ASP A 236 19.93 3.75 -19.51
C ASP A 236 18.52 3.95 -20.09
N SER A 237 18.39 4.08 -21.39
CA SER A 237 17.12 4.26 -22.09
C SER A 237 16.47 2.97 -22.55
N ALA A 238 16.93 1.80 -22.05
CA ALA A 238 16.44 0.48 -22.46
C ALA A 238 14.90 0.45 -22.61
N PRO A 239 14.36 0.03 -23.79
CA PRO A 239 12.98 0.30 -24.22
C PRO A 239 11.91 -0.46 -23.45
N PHE A 240 12.30 -1.44 -22.64
CA PHE A 240 11.39 -2.38 -21.99
C PHE A 240 11.24 -2.16 -20.49
N LEU A 241 11.78 -1.05 -19.94
CA LEU A 241 11.63 -0.76 -18.52
C LEU A 241 10.35 0.03 -18.27
N PRO A 242 9.49 -0.42 -17.36
CA PRO A 242 8.22 0.25 -17.09
C PRO A 242 8.46 1.65 -16.51
N GLN A 243 7.92 2.69 -17.16
CA GLN A 243 7.95 4.08 -16.70
C GLN A 243 6.60 4.75 -16.95
N GLU A 244 5.57 4.34 -16.25
CA GLU A 244 4.33 5.12 -16.23
C GLU A 244 4.45 6.31 -15.26
N VAL A 245 5.29 6.20 -14.25
CA VAL A 245 5.49 7.25 -13.23
C VAL A 245 6.98 7.56 -13.08
N SER A 246 7.36 8.74 -13.52
CA SER A 246 8.72 9.26 -13.33
C SER A 246 8.79 10.01 -12.00
N PRO A 247 9.83 9.81 -11.18
CA PRO A 247 10.02 10.60 -9.96
C PRO A 247 10.47 12.04 -10.24
N TYR A 248 10.72 12.42 -11.51
CA TYR A 248 11.20 13.74 -11.93
C TYR A 248 10.15 14.57 -12.65
N ALA A 249 9.03 13.99 -13.05
CA ALA A 249 7.97 14.65 -13.79
C ALA A 249 6.59 14.36 -13.18
N PRO A 250 5.59 15.25 -13.39
CA PRO A 250 4.22 14.95 -12.99
C PRO A 250 3.73 13.66 -13.67
N PRO A 251 3.07 12.75 -12.93
CA PRO A 251 2.53 11.54 -13.52
C PRO A 251 1.38 11.88 -14.49
N ARG A 252 1.32 11.17 -15.61
CA ARG A 252 0.22 11.31 -16.59
C ARG A 252 -1.11 10.78 -16.06
N ARG A 253 -1.06 9.73 -15.24
CA ARG A 253 -2.20 9.18 -14.51
C ARG A 253 -1.92 9.29 -13.02
N TYR A 254 -2.96 9.47 -12.25
CA TYR A 254 -2.80 9.58 -10.80
C TYR A 254 -2.42 8.20 -10.22
N PRO A 255 -1.21 8.04 -9.66
CA PRO A 255 -0.70 6.73 -9.27
C PRO A 255 -1.53 6.02 -8.20
N PRO A 256 -2.14 6.69 -7.20
CA PRO A 256 -3.03 6.06 -6.26
C PRO A 256 -4.22 5.34 -6.89
N ASP A 257 -4.79 5.85 -7.99
CA ASP A 257 -5.88 5.16 -8.71
C ASP A 257 -5.40 3.83 -9.34
N ILE A 258 -4.13 3.79 -9.76
CA ILE A 258 -3.52 2.57 -10.30
C ILE A 258 -3.37 1.54 -9.20
N VAL A 259 -2.91 1.97 -8.01
CA VAL A 259 -2.75 1.11 -6.83
C VAL A 259 -4.11 0.60 -6.34
N ALA A 260 -5.10 1.49 -6.21
CA ALA A 260 -6.46 1.11 -5.79
C ALA A 260 -7.10 0.10 -6.76
N ARG A 261 -6.92 0.30 -8.08
CA ARG A 261 -7.38 -0.64 -9.10
C ARG A 261 -6.66 -1.97 -9.00
N TYR A 262 -5.33 -1.96 -8.81
CA TYR A 262 -4.56 -3.18 -8.61
C TYR A 262 -5.10 -3.99 -7.43
N ALA A 263 -5.32 -3.36 -6.28
CA ALA A 263 -5.91 -4.03 -5.12
C ALA A 263 -7.27 -4.66 -5.47
N ALA A 264 -8.14 -3.93 -6.16
CA ALA A 264 -9.44 -4.44 -6.59
C ALA A 264 -9.34 -5.64 -7.55
N ASP A 265 -8.40 -5.60 -8.49
CA ASP A 265 -8.14 -6.69 -9.45
C ASP A 265 -7.61 -7.96 -8.76
N GLN A 266 -6.94 -7.81 -7.61
CA GLN A 266 -6.49 -8.91 -6.75
C GLN A 266 -7.56 -9.35 -5.72
N GLY A 267 -8.75 -8.74 -5.68
CA GLY A 267 -9.77 -8.99 -4.65
C GLY A 267 -9.46 -8.38 -3.29
N ALA A 268 -8.36 -7.66 -3.16
CA ALA A 268 -7.91 -6.98 -1.96
C ALA A 268 -8.60 -5.63 -1.73
N LEU A 269 -8.35 -5.02 -0.59
CA LEU A 269 -8.84 -3.69 -0.22
C LEU A 269 -7.69 -2.69 -0.23
N ALA A 270 -7.99 -1.44 -0.56
CA ALA A 270 -7.05 -0.33 -0.50
C ALA A 270 -7.58 0.76 0.44
N PHE A 271 -6.76 1.18 1.38
CA PHE A 271 -7.06 2.26 2.33
C PHE A 271 -5.97 3.31 2.27
N TRP A 272 -6.32 4.57 2.53
CA TRP A 272 -5.34 5.60 2.77
C TRP A 272 -4.88 5.57 4.23
N ALA A 273 -3.59 5.35 4.44
CA ALA A 273 -2.96 5.39 5.75
C ALA A 273 -2.78 6.85 6.20
N HIS A 274 -2.93 7.11 7.47
CA HIS A 274 -2.58 8.34 8.20
C HIS A 274 -2.68 9.68 7.40
N PRO A 275 -3.79 10.03 6.73
CA PRO A 275 -3.89 11.24 5.88
C PRO A 275 -3.74 12.56 6.66
N SER A 276 -3.80 12.52 7.98
CA SER A 276 -3.58 13.65 8.88
C SER A 276 -2.14 13.78 9.38
N ALA A 277 -1.22 12.89 8.99
CA ALA A 277 0.15 12.86 9.47
C ALA A 277 0.89 14.20 9.28
N ARG A 278 1.65 14.62 10.28
CA ARG A 278 2.44 15.86 10.30
C ARG A 278 3.90 15.54 10.66
N ALA A 279 4.80 16.42 10.26
CA ALA A 279 6.23 16.27 10.59
C ALA A 279 6.52 16.11 12.10
N GLY A 280 5.67 16.69 12.96
CA GLY A 280 5.80 16.57 14.42
C GLY A 280 5.21 15.28 15.01
N SER A 281 4.42 14.53 14.26
CA SER A 281 3.88 13.22 14.69
C SER A 281 4.85 12.07 14.43
N LEU A 282 5.97 12.35 13.79
CA LEU A 282 6.99 11.36 13.49
C LEU A 282 8.14 11.45 14.49
N PRO A 283 8.61 10.32 15.02
CA PRO A 283 9.71 10.30 15.99
C PRO A 283 11.03 10.81 15.41
N HIS A 284 11.17 10.91 14.10
CA HIS A 284 12.40 11.36 13.45
C HIS A 284 12.15 12.42 12.37
N ARG A 285 12.78 13.58 12.53
CA ARG A 285 12.97 14.50 11.42
C ARG A 285 13.74 13.77 10.32
N LEU A 286 13.06 13.49 9.23
CA LEU A 286 13.68 12.85 8.07
C LEU A 286 14.61 13.82 7.31
N LYS A 287 15.51 14.46 8.03
CA LYS A 287 16.71 14.99 7.41
C LYS A 287 17.68 13.84 7.38
N ASP A 288 17.62 13.08 6.31
CA ASP A 288 18.58 12.02 6.08
C ASP A 288 20.01 12.59 6.16
N SER A 289 20.94 11.78 6.66
CA SER A 289 22.38 12.07 6.66
C SER A 289 22.97 12.41 5.26
N THR A 290 22.17 12.28 4.19
CA THR A 290 22.49 12.67 2.82
C THR A 290 22.11 14.11 2.49
N GLY A 291 21.50 14.88 3.41
CA GLY A 291 21.04 16.25 3.15
C GLY A 291 19.72 16.35 2.38
N VAL A 292 19.04 15.22 2.13
CA VAL A 292 17.72 15.17 1.52
C VAL A 292 16.64 15.54 2.55
N THR A 293 15.73 16.44 2.20
CA THR A 293 14.56 16.78 3.01
C THR A 293 13.37 15.98 2.49
N VAL A 294 12.78 15.13 3.34
CA VAL A 294 11.51 14.48 3.04
C VAL A 294 10.38 15.38 3.52
N GLU A 295 9.46 15.71 2.61
CA GLU A 295 8.27 16.51 2.95
C GLU A 295 7.24 15.60 3.61
N VAL A 296 6.90 15.93 4.87
CA VAL A 296 5.81 15.28 5.61
C VAL A 296 4.78 16.35 5.91
N ARG A 297 3.61 16.20 5.34
CA ARG A 297 2.46 17.11 5.52
C ARG A 297 1.18 16.30 5.54
N PRO A 298 0.11 16.81 6.16
CA PRO A 298 -1.23 16.25 5.96
C PRO A 298 -1.61 16.27 4.48
N TYR A 299 -2.30 15.21 4.04
CA TYR A 299 -2.71 15.04 2.64
C TYR A 299 -4.17 14.59 2.50
N PRO A 300 -5.12 15.23 3.22
CA PRO A 300 -6.52 14.81 3.22
C PRO A 300 -7.20 14.96 1.85
N GLU A 301 -6.64 15.79 0.95
CA GLU A 301 -7.11 15.96 -0.43
C GLU A 301 -7.07 14.67 -1.27
N VAL A 302 -6.32 13.66 -0.84
CA VAL A 302 -6.30 12.36 -1.52
C VAL A 302 -7.65 11.63 -1.44
N LEU A 303 -8.46 11.92 -0.41
CA LEU A 303 -9.75 11.25 -0.20
C LEU A 303 -10.76 11.61 -1.30
N THR A 304 -10.76 12.85 -1.76
CA THR A 304 -11.62 13.29 -2.87
C THR A 304 -10.99 13.01 -4.23
N ARG A 305 -9.67 13.12 -4.34
CA ARG A 305 -8.95 12.95 -5.59
C ARG A 305 -8.83 11.49 -6.04
N THR A 306 -8.63 10.53 -5.11
CA THR A 306 -8.46 9.10 -5.44
C THR A 306 -9.78 8.43 -5.72
N GLN A 307 -9.81 7.59 -6.74
CA GLN A 307 -10.97 6.78 -7.08
C GLN A 307 -10.71 5.30 -6.81
N GLY A 308 -11.76 4.56 -6.42
CA GLY A 308 -11.71 3.10 -6.33
C GLY A 308 -11.09 2.52 -5.06
N TYR A 309 -10.60 3.33 -4.13
CA TYR A 309 -10.17 2.89 -2.81
C TYR A 309 -11.39 2.63 -1.89
N HIS A 310 -11.18 1.95 -0.75
CA HIS A 310 -12.26 1.49 0.13
C HIS A 310 -12.48 2.38 1.34
N GLY A 311 -11.44 3.01 1.85
CA GLY A 311 -11.53 3.83 3.05
C GLY A 311 -10.19 4.43 3.46
N PHE A 312 -10.15 5.02 4.65
CA PHE A 312 -8.96 5.70 5.17
C PHE A 312 -8.89 5.59 6.69
N ALA A 313 -7.71 5.80 7.24
CA ALA A 313 -7.48 5.86 8.68
C ALA A 313 -8.05 7.14 9.28
N VAL A 314 -9.11 6.99 10.07
CA VAL A 314 -9.74 8.11 10.83
C VAL A 314 -8.91 8.45 12.06
N PHE A 315 -8.50 7.42 12.82
CA PHE A 315 -7.73 7.55 14.05
C PHE A 315 -6.27 7.14 13.82
N ASN A 316 -5.54 7.98 13.14
CA ASN A 316 -4.09 7.92 13.09
C ASN A 316 -3.59 9.34 12.83
N ALA A 317 -2.65 9.82 13.64
CA ALA A 317 -2.05 11.15 13.53
C ALA A 317 -3.05 12.34 13.46
N GLY A 318 -4.33 12.13 13.76
CA GLY A 318 -5.37 13.16 13.82
C GLY A 318 -6.64 12.81 13.04
N ILE A 319 -7.72 13.55 13.30
CA ILE A 319 -9.08 13.32 12.79
C ILE A 319 -9.54 14.39 11.78
N ARG A 320 -8.64 15.18 11.24
CA ARG A 320 -9.00 16.34 10.40
C ARG A 320 -9.96 16.00 9.24
N PRO A 321 -9.73 14.95 8.45
CA PRO A 321 -10.60 14.64 7.32
C PRO A 321 -12.00 14.20 7.71
N ALA A 322 -12.18 13.72 8.95
CA ALA A 322 -13.45 13.23 9.48
C ALA A 322 -14.24 14.28 10.25
N ARG A 323 -13.77 15.53 10.31
CA ARG A 323 -14.55 16.63 10.89
C ARG A 323 -15.72 16.98 9.99
N PRO A 324 -16.86 17.41 10.55
CA PRO A 324 -17.99 17.87 9.75
C PRO A 324 -17.58 18.90 8.70
N GLY A 325 -18.00 18.70 7.45
CA GLY A 325 -17.60 19.51 6.30
C GLY A 325 -16.19 19.26 5.78
N GLY A 326 -15.51 18.21 6.25
CA GLY A 326 -14.20 17.80 5.78
C GLY A 326 -14.24 16.94 4.52
N GLU A 327 -13.06 16.47 4.11
CA GLU A 327 -12.86 15.74 2.85
C GLU A 327 -13.62 14.40 2.84
N TRP A 328 -13.92 13.82 4.00
CA TRP A 328 -14.74 12.60 4.09
C TRP A 328 -16.19 12.86 3.72
N ASP A 329 -16.78 13.94 4.26
CA ASP A 329 -18.15 14.34 3.91
C ASP A 329 -18.26 14.63 2.41
N GLU A 330 -17.27 15.30 1.82
CA GLU A 330 -17.21 15.56 0.39
C GLU A 330 -17.19 14.24 -0.42
N ALA A 331 -16.34 13.27 -0.04
CA ALA A 331 -16.28 11.96 -0.69
C ALA A 331 -17.60 11.17 -0.56
N LEU A 332 -18.29 11.27 0.58
CA LEU A 332 -19.61 10.65 0.79
C LEU A 332 -20.69 11.36 -0.04
N LEU A 333 -20.67 12.69 -0.14
CA LEU A 333 -21.57 13.44 -1.02
C LEU A 333 -21.38 13.09 -2.49
N GLU A 334 -20.14 12.87 -2.93
CA GLU A 334 -19.86 12.34 -4.27
C GLU A 334 -20.51 10.96 -4.50
N TYR A 335 -20.44 10.08 -3.50
CA TYR A 335 -21.09 8.77 -3.56
C TYR A 335 -22.62 8.91 -3.61
N CYS A 336 -23.22 9.67 -2.71
CA CYS A 336 -24.67 9.87 -2.67
C CYS A 336 -25.22 10.52 -3.96
N SER A 337 -24.42 11.36 -4.62
CA SER A 337 -24.78 11.99 -5.91
C SER A 337 -24.46 11.13 -7.13
N GLY A 338 -23.95 9.89 -6.96
CA GLY A 338 -23.59 8.98 -8.04
C GLY A 338 -22.29 9.32 -8.79
N ARG A 339 -21.55 10.34 -8.36
CA ARG A 339 -20.24 10.70 -8.94
C ARG A 339 -19.13 9.72 -8.53
N ARG A 340 -19.29 9.05 -7.39
CA ARG A 340 -18.40 8.02 -6.89
C ARG A 340 -19.12 6.67 -6.88
N ARG A 341 -18.45 5.60 -7.32
CA ARG A 341 -19.07 4.27 -7.47
C ARG A 341 -19.24 3.51 -6.16
N ARG A 342 -18.48 3.84 -5.12
CA ARG A 342 -18.53 3.19 -3.80
C ARG A 342 -18.36 4.22 -2.68
N PRO A 343 -18.91 3.97 -1.50
CA PRO A 343 -18.65 4.80 -0.34
C PRO A 343 -17.20 4.69 0.11
N VAL A 344 -16.76 5.64 0.90
CA VAL A 344 -15.45 5.66 1.56
C VAL A 344 -15.67 5.43 3.04
N TRP A 345 -15.09 4.35 3.57
CA TRP A 345 -15.24 3.96 4.97
C TRP A 345 -14.11 4.53 5.83
N GLY A 346 -14.44 4.91 7.07
CA GLY A 346 -13.45 5.24 8.08
C GLY A 346 -13.05 3.98 8.85
N ILE A 347 -11.74 3.73 8.98
CA ILE A 347 -11.17 2.64 9.79
C ILE A 347 -10.22 3.23 10.83
N SER A 348 -9.88 2.45 11.87
CA SER A 348 -8.75 2.75 12.75
C SER A 348 -7.50 2.07 12.23
N GLU A 349 -6.36 2.73 12.38
CA GLU A 349 -5.03 2.15 12.19
C GLU A 349 -4.18 2.43 13.42
N CYS A 350 -3.58 1.40 13.99
CA CYS A 350 -2.70 1.55 15.15
C CYS A 350 -1.29 1.98 14.76
N ASP A 351 -0.89 1.78 13.50
CA ASP A 351 0.46 2.10 12.99
C ASP A 351 1.55 1.51 13.92
N TYR A 352 1.32 0.24 14.30
CA TYR A 352 2.14 -0.46 15.28
C TYR A 352 3.46 -0.88 14.66
N ASP A 353 4.56 -0.51 15.31
CA ASP A 353 5.91 -0.82 14.85
C ASP A 353 6.82 -1.30 16.01
N ALA A 354 8.09 -1.56 15.69
CA ALA A 354 9.09 -2.02 16.66
C ALA A 354 9.38 -1.05 17.82
N HIS A 355 8.99 0.20 17.72
CA HIS A 355 9.17 1.25 18.75
C HIS A 355 7.92 1.45 19.60
N THR A 356 6.80 0.88 19.16
CA THR A 356 5.52 0.98 19.86
C THR A 356 5.49 -0.01 21.04
N PRO A 357 5.10 0.42 22.25
CA PRO A 357 4.94 -0.48 23.38
C PRO A 357 3.91 -1.59 23.07
N PRO A 358 3.97 -2.76 23.73
CA PRO A 358 3.07 -3.88 23.46
C PRO A 358 1.59 -3.56 23.55
N ASP A 359 1.19 -2.69 24.48
CA ASP A 359 -0.19 -2.22 24.66
C ASP A 359 -0.65 -1.26 23.54
N GLY A 360 0.28 -0.57 22.89
CA GLY A 360 -0.02 0.33 21.77
C GLY A 360 -0.67 -0.34 20.56
N ILE A 361 -0.64 -1.68 20.49
CA ILE A 361 -1.38 -2.41 19.46
C ILE A 361 -2.91 -2.24 19.59
N ARG A 362 -3.39 -1.81 20.77
CA ARG A 362 -4.79 -1.53 21.08
C ARG A 362 -5.20 -0.07 20.93
N ASP A 363 -4.24 0.85 20.81
CA ASP A 363 -4.51 2.28 20.82
C ASP A 363 -5.58 2.71 19.80
N ALA A 364 -5.68 1.99 18.69
CA ALA A 364 -6.66 2.24 17.64
C ALA A 364 -7.10 0.93 16.98
N LEU A 365 -8.27 0.41 17.36
CA LEU A 365 -8.82 -0.81 16.81
C LEU A 365 -9.98 -0.54 15.86
N CYS A 366 -10.10 -1.39 14.87
CA CYS A 366 -11.29 -1.49 14.05
C CYS A 366 -12.15 -2.67 14.56
N VAL A 367 -13.36 -2.41 15.06
CA VAL A 367 -14.28 -3.47 15.46
C VAL A 367 -15.10 -3.87 14.24
N ALA A 368 -14.84 -5.06 13.72
CA ALA A 368 -15.51 -5.57 12.52
C ALA A 368 -16.58 -6.61 12.86
N TRP A 369 -17.76 -6.50 12.26
CA TRP A 369 -18.86 -7.44 12.44
C TRP A 369 -18.82 -8.54 11.38
N VAL A 370 -18.44 -9.73 11.77
CA VAL A 370 -18.18 -10.87 10.89
C VAL A 370 -19.16 -12.02 11.13
N ARG A 371 -19.42 -12.84 10.10
CA ARG A 371 -20.17 -14.10 10.25
C ARG A 371 -19.26 -15.27 10.63
N ALA A 372 -17.99 -15.15 10.31
CA ALA A 372 -16.96 -16.11 10.70
C ALA A 372 -15.63 -15.38 10.85
N ARG A 373 -14.81 -15.77 11.83
CA ARG A 373 -13.45 -15.24 12.03
C ARG A 373 -12.52 -15.89 11.02
N THR A 374 -12.62 -15.41 9.78
CA THR A 374 -11.78 -15.81 8.64
C THR A 374 -11.31 -14.56 7.91
N GLU A 375 -10.22 -14.65 7.17
CA GLU A 375 -9.74 -13.56 6.33
C GLU A 375 -10.83 -12.98 5.43
N ARG A 376 -11.55 -13.86 4.71
CA ARG A 376 -12.67 -13.46 3.85
C ARG A 376 -13.79 -12.73 4.63
N GLY A 377 -14.11 -13.20 5.85
CA GLY A 377 -15.12 -12.57 6.69
C GLY A 377 -14.74 -11.16 7.10
N VAL A 378 -13.49 -10.95 7.50
CA VAL A 378 -12.93 -9.65 7.87
C VAL A 378 -12.88 -8.71 6.66
N LEU A 379 -12.35 -9.18 5.53
CA LEU A 379 -12.28 -8.38 4.29
C LEU A 379 -13.69 -7.97 3.79
N GLU A 380 -14.69 -8.87 3.91
CA GLU A 380 -16.06 -8.54 3.57
C GLU A 380 -16.65 -7.49 4.51
N ALA A 381 -16.39 -7.57 5.81
CA ALA A 381 -16.85 -6.59 6.78
C ALA A 381 -16.26 -5.21 6.50
N LEU A 382 -14.94 -5.11 6.30
CA LEU A 382 -14.26 -3.87 5.96
C LEU A 382 -14.73 -3.30 4.60
N ARG A 383 -14.92 -4.15 3.59
CA ARG A 383 -15.39 -3.75 2.25
C ARG A 383 -16.78 -3.13 2.29
N ARG A 384 -17.64 -3.61 3.17
CA ARG A 384 -19.03 -3.17 3.29
C ARG A 384 -19.26 -2.12 4.38
N GLY A 385 -18.19 -1.68 5.06
CA GLY A 385 -18.30 -0.74 6.17
C GLY A 385 -19.02 -1.30 7.40
N ARG A 386 -19.03 -2.63 7.56
CA ARG A 386 -19.55 -3.30 8.74
C ARG A 386 -18.52 -3.30 9.85
N CYS A 387 -18.03 -2.14 10.15
CA CYS A 387 -17.02 -1.90 11.16
C CYS A 387 -17.16 -0.48 11.69
N TYR A 388 -16.62 -0.26 12.87
CA TYR A 388 -16.42 1.07 13.39
C TYR A 388 -15.00 1.22 13.94
N ALA A 389 -14.49 2.43 13.84
CA ALA A 389 -13.18 2.82 14.33
C ALA A 389 -13.27 3.14 15.82
N THR A 390 -12.36 2.60 16.63
CA THR A 390 -12.18 2.96 18.03
C THR A 390 -10.80 3.54 18.26
N ARG A 391 -10.68 4.35 19.29
CA ARG A 391 -9.41 4.77 19.86
C ARG A 391 -9.52 4.64 21.35
N GLU A 392 -8.61 3.86 21.96
CA GLU A 392 -8.52 3.84 23.41
C GLU A 392 -7.90 5.15 23.88
N ASP A 393 -8.64 5.90 24.69
CA ASP A 393 -8.09 6.95 25.53
C ASP A 393 -7.81 6.34 26.89
N VAL A 394 -6.79 6.80 27.59
CA VAL A 394 -6.25 6.27 28.87
C VAL A 394 -7.33 6.07 29.95
N SER A 395 -8.55 6.57 29.76
CA SER A 395 -9.62 6.56 30.74
C SER A 395 -10.92 5.86 30.39
N SER A 396 -11.18 5.51 29.11
CA SER A 396 -12.48 4.88 28.74
C SER A 396 -12.44 4.22 27.36
N SER A 397 -12.95 2.98 27.27
CA SER A 397 -13.25 2.32 26.00
C SER A 397 -14.76 2.38 25.73
N LEU A 398 -15.15 2.95 24.61
CA LEU A 398 -16.53 2.98 24.13
C LEU A 398 -16.73 1.85 23.11
N TRP A 399 -17.72 0.97 23.38
CA TRP A 399 -18.10 -0.12 22.49
C TRP A 399 -19.52 0.09 21.98
N ALA A 400 -19.70 0.12 20.66
CA ALA A 400 -21.04 0.04 20.09
C ALA A 400 -21.48 -1.43 20.04
N VAL A 401 -22.51 -1.76 20.85
CA VAL A 401 -23.05 -3.13 20.94
C VAL A 401 -24.09 -3.37 19.85
N ASP A 402 -24.90 -2.36 19.54
CA ASP A 402 -25.92 -2.41 18.49
C ASP A 402 -26.13 -0.98 17.95
N TYR A 403 -26.18 -0.86 16.64
CA TYR A 403 -26.46 0.42 15.99
C TYR A 403 -27.45 0.21 14.84
N ARG A 404 -28.64 0.80 14.98
CA ARG A 404 -29.72 0.70 13.99
C ARG A 404 -30.25 2.05 13.61
N LEU A 405 -30.58 2.24 12.34
CA LEU A 405 -31.27 3.41 11.83
C LEU A 405 -32.64 3.02 11.29
N GLY A 406 -33.71 3.51 11.93
CA GLY A 406 -35.09 3.11 11.58
C GLY A 406 -35.33 1.63 11.87
N THR A 407 -35.89 0.92 10.89
CA THR A 407 -36.13 -0.54 10.97
C THR A 407 -34.98 -1.35 10.38
N GLY A 408 -33.95 -0.70 9.89
CA GLY A 408 -32.77 -1.32 9.25
C GLY A 408 -31.62 -1.52 10.23
N ASP A 409 -30.91 -2.61 10.05
CA ASP A 409 -29.62 -2.83 10.70
C ASP A 409 -28.52 -2.15 9.88
N MET A 410 -27.91 -1.09 10.40
CA MET A 410 -26.83 -0.36 9.72
C MET A 410 -25.57 -1.19 9.50
N MET A 411 -25.43 -2.30 10.24
CA MET A 411 -24.32 -3.24 10.10
C MET A 411 -24.71 -4.48 9.26
N ALA A 412 -25.91 -4.47 8.65
CA ALA A 412 -26.45 -5.58 7.87
C ALA A 412 -25.84 -5.74 6.47
#